data_326c8706af1b74f1772a843173c113c6
#
_entry.id   326c8706af1b74f1772a843173c113c6
#
_cell.length_a   1.000
_cell.length_b   1.000
_cell.length_c   1.000
_cell.angle_alpha   90.00
_cell.angle_beta   90.00
_cell.angle_gamma   90.00
#
_symmetry.space_group_name_H-M   'P 1'
#
loop_
_entity.id
_entity.type
_entity.pdbx_description
1 polymer ?
#
loop_
_entity_poly.entity_id
_entity_poly.type
_entity_poly.pdbx_seq_one_letter_code
_entity_poly.pdbx_strand_id
1 'polypeptide(L)'
;MSTLTSTQAGTVAVIGAGPVGLAAAAHLLERGLTPVVLESGDGPGAAIGQWGHIRLFSPWRYDIDAAARRLLEPAGWTAPDPDRLPTGAELIDDYLAPLARALGEHVRYGTRVTGVARFELDKTTTVDRDGRPYLLRTVDDEGRRQDVVADAVIDASGVWGRSNPLGAHGLPAAGEEAGAPWLAGPLPDVLGKDRARFSGKRTLVVGAGHSAANTLLLLAELAETEPDTTVTWAIRGRDASKVYGGGAADALPARGTIGTRLKALVESGAVELVTGFTIDAFSADADGSVAVEAKTEGRAVELEVDQIAAATGFRPDLDLLREIRLDLDAVVEAPAKIAPLIDPNFHSCGTVPAHGEADLAHPDEGFYIAGVKSYGRAPTFLLATGYEQVRSIAAALAGDREAADRVELDLPETGVCSSERALDATGIIEAEEDAGCCGTAAPAEEPATAPARGLATGVLHGRAGRRIELPQAQSGGCCG
;
A
#
# COMPACT_ATOMS: atom_id res chain seq x y z
N MET A 1 17.22 -28.03 16.35
CA MET A 1 16.63 -28.91 15.34
C MET A 1 15.34 -28.23 14.88
N SER A 2 15.24 -27.87 13.60
CA SER A 2 14.03 -27.27 13.03
C SER A 2 12.99 -28.36 12.86
N THR A 3 11.81 -28.20 13.45
CA THR A 3 10.70 -29.14 13.25
C THR A 3 10.00 -28.78 11.93
N LEU A 4 10.15 -29.65 10.93
CA LEU A 4 9.37 -29.57 9.70
C LEU A 4 7.96 -30.06 9.97
N THR A 5 6.97 -29.18 9.82
CA THR A 5 5.57 -29.60 9.80
C THR A 5 5.26 -30.08 8.39
N SER A 6 5.17 -31.40 8.18
CA SER A 6 4.73 -32.00 6.90
C SER A 6 3.27 -31.63 6.66
N THR A 7 2.98 -31.03 5.51
CA THR A 7 1.63 -30.61 5.13
C THR A 7 0.91 -31.66 4.28
N GLN A 8 -0.42 -31.68 4.35
CA GLN A 8 -1.27 -32.43 3.44
C GLN A 8 -1.20 -31.80 2.04
N ALA A 9 -1.42 -32.59 0.99
CA ALA A 9 -1.54 -32.07 -0.36
C ALA A 9 -2.64 -31.00 -0.45
N GLY A 10 -2.40 -29.91 -1.18
CA GLY A 10 -3.31 -28.77 -1.27
C GLY A 10 -3.18 -27.74 -0.14
N THR A 11 -2.04 -27.73 0.56
CA THR A 11 -1.77 -26.69 1.58
C THR A 11 -1.34 -25.39 0.94
N VAL A 12 -2.02 -24.29 1.33
CA VAL A 12 -1.70 -22.92 0.91
C VAL A 12 -1.32 -22.08 2.11
N ALA A 13 -0.09 -21.58 2.15
CA ALA A 13 0.35 -20.65 3.18
C ALA A 13 -0.14 -19.22 2.83
N VAL A 14 -0.74 -18.55 3.81
CA VAL A 14 -1.18 -17.16 3.71
C VAL A 14 -0.39 -16.34 4.71
N ILE A 15 0.31 -15.30 4.27
CA ILE A 15 1.10 -14.43 5.14
C ILE A 15 0.26 -13.20 5.51
N GLY A 16 -0.07 -13.08 6.80
CA GLY A 16 -0.88 -12.02 7.37
C GLY A 16 -2.34 -12.39 7.61
N ALA A 17 -2.87 -12.10 8.80
CA ALA A 17 -4.27 -12.26 9.20
C ALA A 17 -5.03 -10.92 9.18
N GLY A 18 -4.73 -10.08 8.19
CA GLY A 18 -5.54 -8.91 7.84
C GLY A 18 -6.80 -9.32 7.06
N PRO A 19 -7.63 -8.32 6.63
CA PRO A 19 -8.87 -8.59 5.92
C PRO A 19 -8.70 -9.52 4.71
N VAL A 20 -7.71 -9.23 3.87
CA VAL A 20 -7.47 -9.99 2.63
C VAL A 20 -6.91 -11.39 2.92
N GLY A 21 -6.03 -11.53 3.92
CA GLY A 21 -5.48 -12.85 4.27
C GLY A 21 -6.52 -13.79 4.88
N LEU A 22 -7.39 -13.28 5.75
CA LEU A 22 -8.49 -14.08 6.31
C LEU A 22 -9.55 -14.43 5.25
N ALA A 23 -9.85 -13.50 4.33
CA ALA A 23 -10.72 -13.77 3.18
C ALA A 23 -10.11 -14.85 2.27
N ALA A 24 -8.79 -14.79 2.00
CA ALA A 24 -8.09 -15.83 1.25
C ALA A 24 -8.30 -17.21 1.89
N ALA A 25 -8.15 -17.31 3.21
CA ALA A 25 -8.38 -18.56 3.92
C ALA A 25 -9.82 -19.08 3.77
N ALA A 26 -10.82 -18.20 3.84
CA ALA A 26 -12.21 -18.58 3.63
C ALA A 26 -12.47 -19.11 2.21
N HIS A 27 -11.96 -18.41 1.18
CA HIS A 27 -12.07 -18.87 -0.21
C HIS A 27 -11.34 -20.19 -0.48
N LEU A 28 -10.19 -20.41 0.14
CA LEU A 28 -9.44 -21.66 0.03
C LEU A 28 -10.22 -22.83 0.65
N LEU A 29 -10.80 -22.66 1.85
CA LEU A 29 -11.64 -23.68 2.51
C LEU A 29 -12.86 -24.06 1.69
N GLU A 30 -13.57 -23.07 1.10
CA GLU A 30 -14.73 -23.35 0.23
C GLU A 30 -14.37 -24.23 -0.97
N ARG A 31 -13.11 -24.19 -1.41
CA ARG A 31 -12.62 -24.94 -2.57
C ARG A 31 -11.88 -26.24 -2.16
N GLY A 32 -11.95 -26.63 -0.88
CA GLY A 32 -11.36 -27.86 -0.37
C GLY A 32 -9.83 -27.82 -0.23
N LEU A 33 -9.22 -26.63 -0.26
CA LEU A 33 -7.81 -26.42 0.02
C LEU A 33 -7.59 -26.17 1.51
N THR A 34 -6.37 -26.44 2.00
CA THR A 34 -6.03 -26.26 3.41
C THR A 34 -5.21 -24.99 3.61
N PRO A 35 -5.81 -23.88 4.12
CA PRO A 35 -5.05 -22.68 4.41
C PRO A 35 -4.23 -22.83 5.70
N VAL A 36 -3.05 -22.21 5.72
CA VAL A 36 -2.23 -21.97 6.92
C VAL A 36 -1.92 -20.48 6.95
N VAL A 37 -2.67 -19.73 7.76
CA VAL A 37 -2.49 -18.28 7.92
C VAL A 37 -1.43 -18.03 8.99
N LEU A 38 -0.39 -17.27 8.66
CA LEU A 38 0.74 -16.93 9.51
C LEU A 38 0.71 -15.43 9.82
N GLU A 39 0.37 -15.08 11.06
CA GLU A 39 0.27 -13.69 11.53
C GLU A 39 1.38 -13.37 12.52
N SER A 40 2.07 -12.27 12.30
CA SER A 40 3.16 -11.82 13.18
C SER A 40 2.67 -11.15 14.46
N GLY A 41 1.44 -10.66 14.49
CA GLY A 41 0.80 -10.05 15.65
C GLY A 41 0.10 -11.09 16.54
N ASP A 42 -0.46 -10.62 17.63
CA ASP A 42 -1.15 -11.41 18.66
C ASP A 42 -2.65 -11.65 18.36
N GLY A 43 -3.15 -11.06 17.26
CA GLY A 43 -4.56 -11.16 16.87
C GLY A 43 -4.81 -10.79 15.42
N PRO A 44 -6.06 -10.98 14.95
CA PRO A 44 -6.45 -10.64 13.59
C PRO A 44 -6.42 -9.12 13.38
N GLY A 45 -5.92 -8.69 12.23
CA GLY A 45 -5.85 -7.27 11.92
C GLY A 45 -4.91 -6.46 12.81
N ALA A 46 -3.83 -7.06 13.36
CA ALA A 46 -2.90 -6.41 14.28
C ALA A 46 -2.37 -5.04 13.78
N ALA A 47 -2.11 -4.91 12.48
CA ALA A 47 -1.74 -3.64 11.86
C ALA A 47 -2.89 -2.61 11.92
N ILE A 48 -4.14 -3.04 11.73
CA ILE A 48 -5.34 -2.20 11.79
C ILE A 48 -5.54 -1.70 13.24
N GLY A 49 -5.27 -2.53 14.23
CA GLY A 49 -5.36 -2.15 15.65
C GLY A 49 -4.51 -0.93 16.00
N GLN A 50 -3.41 -0.68 15.29
CA GLN A 50 -2.57 0.50 15.51
C GLN A 50 -3.27 1.82 15.13
N TRP A 51 -4.25 1.77 14.22
CA TRP A 51 -5.08 2.90 13.78
C TRP A 51 -6.58 2.64 13.94
N GLY A 52 -6.94 1.80 14.90
CA GLY A 52 -8.32 1.37 15.17
C GLY A 52 -9.31 2.51 15.43
N HIS A 53 -8.85 3.67 15.90
CA HIS A 53 -9.65 4.89 16.11
C HIS A 53 -10.09 5.58 14.81
N ILE A 54 -9.45 5.29 13.70
CA ILE A 54 -9.75 5.92 12.40
C ILE A 54 -10.98 5.28 11.77
N ARG A 55 -11.91 6.13 11.30
CA ARG A 55 -13.09 5.70 10.54
C ARG A 55 -12.72 5.49 9.08
N LEU A 56 -13.11 4.35 8.53
CA LEU A 56 -12.95 4.05 7.11
C LEU A 56 -13.89 4.96 6.29
N PHE A 57 -13.54 5.20 5.05
CA PHE A 57 -14.41 5.90 4.10
C PHE A 57 -15.22 4.97 3.20
N SER A 58 -14.98 3.65 3.27
CA SER A 58 -15.80 2.60 2.66
C SER A 58 -16.84 2.08 3.66
N PRO A 59 -18.11 1.95 3.28
CA PRO A 59 -19.12 1.32 4.11
C PRO A 59 -18.98 -0.20 4.14
N TRP A 60 -19.56 -0.84 5.17
CA TRP A 60 -19.48 -2.27 5.43
C TRP A 60 -19.73 -3.17 4.23
N ARG A 61 -20.61 -2.78 3.30
CA ARG A 61 -20.88 -3.57 2.09
C ARG A 61 -19.65 -3.83 1.23
N TYR A 62 -18.62 -2.99 1.30
CA TYR A 62 -17.33 -3.15 0.59
C TYR A 62 -16.23 -3.73 1.48
N ASP A 63 -16.47 -3.85 2.79
CA ASP A 63 -15.47 -4.25 3.75
C ASP A 63 -15.64 -5.70 4.23
N ILE A 64 -16.72 -6.39 3.80
CA ILE A 64 -17.02 -7.79 4.13
C ILE A 64 -16.91 -8.65 2.87
N ASP A 65 -16.04 -9.66 2.92
CA ASP A 65 -15.86 -10.65 1.85
C ASP A 65 -17.04 -11.62 1.77
N ALA A 66 -17.36 -12.06 0.55
CA ALA A 66 -18.50 -12.95 0.31
C ALA A 66 -18.29 -14.37 0.86
N ALA A 67 -17.09 -14.98 0.73
CA ALA A 67 -16.80 -16.30 1.29
C ALA A 67 -16.73 -16.26 2.82
N ALA A 68 -16.14 -15.20 3.37
CA ALA A 68 -16.16 -14.97 4.81
C ALA A 68 -17.58 -14.85 5.37
N ARG A 69 -18.48 -14.12 4.68
CA ARG A 69 -19.89 -14.05 5.05
C ARG A 69 -20.55 -15.42 5.06
N ARG A 70 -20.38 -16.22 3.98
CA ARG A 70 -20.92 -17.58 3.90
C ARG A 70 -20.40 -18.52 4.99
N LEU A 71 -19.16 -18.30 5.44
CA LEU A 71 -18.57 -19.07 6.56
C LEU A 71 -19.18 -18.65 7.91
N LEU A 72 -19.46 -17.33 8.09
CA LEU A 72 -19.87 -16.77 9.38
C LEU A 72 -21.38 -16.88 9.64
N GLU A 73 -22.25 -16.66 8.65
CA GLU A 73 -23.70 -16.65 8.83
C GLU A 73 -24.27 -17.95 9.41
N PRO A 74 -23.85 -19.16 8.98
CA PRO A 74 -24.30 -20.42 9.57
C PRO A 74 -23.90 -20.58 11.05
N ALA A 75 -22.85 -19.88 11.51
CA ALA A 75 -22.43 -19.86 12.90
C ALA A 75 -23.17 -18.82 13.76
N GLY A 76 -24.18 -18.16 13.21
CA GLY A 76 -25.03 -17.17 13.90
C GLY A 76 -24.48 -15.74 13.89
N TRP A 77 -23.46 -15.45 13.10
CA TRP A 77 -22.97 -14.09 12.95
C TRP A 77 -23.96 -13.25 12.11
N THR A 78 -24.16 -12.02 12.54
CA THR A 78 -25.02 -11.06 11.83
C THR A 78 -24.16 -9.93 11.28
N ALA A 79 -24.27 -9.67 9.97
CA ALA A 79 -23.55 -8.58 9.33
C ALA A 79 -24.00 -7.22 9.90
N PRO A 80 -23.07 -6.29 10.14
CA PRO A 80 -23.41 -4.90 10.45
C PRO A 80 -24.22 -4.23 9.33
N ASP A 81 -24.80 -3.06 9.64
CA ASP A 81 -25.51 -2.23 8.66
C ASP A 81 -24.60 -1.95 7.45
N PRO A 82 -25.00 -2.37 6.22
CA PRO A 82 -24.16 -2.29 5.03
C PRO A 82 -23.76 -0.85 4.63
N ASP A 83 -24.52 0.15 5.05
CA ASP A 83 -24.30 1.55 4.71
C ASP A 83 -23.48 2.32 5.77
N ARG A 84 -23.32 1.74 6.94
CA ARG A 84 -22.51 2.32 8.02
C ARG A 84 -21.02 2.23 7.70
N LEU A 85 -20.27 3.29 8.07
CA LEU A 85 -18.83 3.34 7.97
C LEU A 85 -18.20 2.81 9.26
N PRO A 86 -17.41 1.72 9.24
CA PRO A 86 -16.73 1.23 10.43
C PRO A 86 -15.51 2.09 10.80
N THR A 87 -15.12 2.02 12.07
CA THR A 87 -13.74 2.31 12.47
C THR A 87 -12.85 1.08 12.26
N GLY A 88 -11.52 1.26 12.32
CA GLY A 88 -10.60 0.12 12.28
C GLY A 88 -10.83 -0.87 13.42
N ALA A 89 -11.16 -0.37 14.63
CA ALA A 89 -11.51 -1.22 15.77
C ALA A 89 -12.80 -2.03 15.51
N GLU A 90 -13.86 -1.37 15.03
CA GLU A 90 -15.10 -2.06 14.65
C GLU A 90 -14.86 -3.10 13.54
N LEU A 91 -13.99 -2.83 12.57
CA LEU A 91 -13.63 -3.81 11.53
C LEU A 91 -12.99 -5.06 12.16
N ILE A 92 -12.15 -4.89 13.17
CA ILE A 92 -11.56 -6.03 13.90
C ILE A 92 -12.65 -6.75 14.71
N ASP A 93 -13.37 -6.04 15.56
CA ASP A 93 -14.24 -6.63 16.58
C ASP A 93 -15.49 -7.28 15.95
N ASP A 94 -16.12 -6.59 15.00
CA ASP A 94 -17.39 -7.00 14.41
C ASP A 94 -17.22 -7.99 13.24
N TYR A 95 -16.02 -8.06 12.62
CA TYR A 95 -15.82 -8.90 11.44
C TYR A 95 -14.57 -9.78 11.49
N LEU A 96 -13.35 -9.21 11.64
CA LEU A 96 -12.12 -10.00 11.51
C LEU A 96 -11.95 -11.01 12.65
N ALA A 97 -12.27 -10.63 13.88
CA ALA A 97 -12.18 -11.53 15.03
C ALA A 97 -13.21 -12.67 14.99
N PRO A 98 -14.49 -12.43 14.62
CA PRO A 98 -15.41 -13.52 14.30
C PRO A 98 -14.89 -14.47 13.20
N LEU A 99 -14.36 -13.93 12.10
CA LEU A 99 -13.84 -14.71 10.98
C LEU A 99 -12.64 -15.56 11.40
N ALA A 100 -11.69 -14.98 12.12
CA ALA A 100 -10.52 -15.70 12.60
C ALA A 100 -10.90 -16.83 13.58
N ARG A 101 -11.92 -16.62 14.43
CA ARG A 101 -12.47 -17.68 15.28
C ARG A 101 -13.12 -18.81 14.48
N ALA A 102 -13.84 -18.49 13.41
CA ALA A 102 -14.44 -19.48 12.53
C ALA A 102 -13.39 -20.31 11.75
N LEU A 103 -12.28 -19.68 11.38
CA LEU A 103 -11.13 -20.34 10.74
C LEU A 103 -10.33 -21.22 11.73
N GLY A 104 -10.38 -20.93 13.02
CA GLY A 104 -9.82 -21.76 14.09
C GLY A 104 -8.32 -22.05 13.94
N GLU A 105 -7.96 -23.33 13.92
CA GLU A 105 -6.56 -23.81 13.85
C GLU A 105 -5.80 -23.44 12.57
N HIS A 106 -6.51 -22.97 11.55
CA HIS A 106 -5.87 -22.47 10.33
C HIS A 106 -5.12 -21.17 10.53
N VAL A 107 -5.35 -20.44 11.63
CA VAL A 107 -4.70 -19.14 11.91
C VAL A 107 -3.70 -19.30 13.07
N ARG A 108 -2.43 -18.93 12.80
CA ARG A 108 -1.33 -19.00 13.77
C ARG A 108 -0.82 -17.58 14.03
N TYR A 109 -1.02 -17.10 15.25
CA TYR A 109 -0.54 -15.81 15.74
C TYR A 109 0.89 -15.89 16.28
N GLY A 110 1.52 -14.73 16.53
CA GLY A 110 2.90 -14.64 17.02
C GLY A 110 3.89 -15.36 16.10
N THR A 111 3.57 -15.48 14.80
CA THR A 111 4.34 -16.26 13.84
C THR A 111 4.77 -15.38 12.67
N ARG A 112 5.97 -14.83 12.78
CA ARG A 112 6.56 -13.93 11.78
C ARG A 112 7.27 -14.70 10.68
N VAL A 113 6.85 -14.55 9.43
CA VAL A 113 7.58 -15.05 8.26
C VAL A 113 8.78 -14.15 8.00
N THR A 114 9.98 -14.74 7.95
CA THR A 114 11.24 -14.03 7.73
C THR A 114 11.89 -14.35 6.38
N GLY A 115 11.38 -15.33 5.66
CA GLY A 115 11.86 -15.69 4.32
C GLY A 115 10.97 -16.72 3.67
N VAL A 116 10.86 -16.62 2.35
CA VAL A 116 10.14 -17.59 1.49
C VAL A 116 11.09 -18.05 0.40
N ALA A 117 11.15 -19.36 0.14
CA ALA A 117 11.96 -19.95 -0.91
C ALA A 117 11.26 -21.21 -1.47
N ARG A 118 11.73 -21.71 -2.61
CA ARG A 118 11.42 -23.10 -3.02
C ARG A 118 12.16 -24.07 -2.10
N PHE A 119 11.49 -25.15 -1.69
CA PHE A 119 12.06 -26.14 -0.79
C PHE A 119 13.33 -26.75 -1.39
N GLU A 120 14.45 -26.66 -0.68
CA GLU A 120 15.79 -27.13 -1.07
C GLU A 120 16.40 -26.50 -2.32
N LEU A 121 15.85 -25.38 -2.81
CA LEU A 121 16.36 -24.66 -3.98
C LEU A 121 16.62 -23.20 -3.64
N ASP A 122 17.72 -22.66 -4.14
CA ASP A 122 17.93 -21.22 -4.22
C ASP A 122 17.28 -20.61 -5.48
N LYS A 123 17.23 -19.28 -5.54
CA LYS A 123 16.61 -18.53 -6.64
C LYS A 123 17.23 -18.82 -8.00
N THR A 124 18.51 -19.20 -8.08
CA THR A 124 19.24 -19.42 -9.34
C THR A 124 18.95 -20.78 -9.96
N THR A 125 18.53 -21.75 -9.15
CA THR A 125 18.24 -23.12 -9.60
C THR A 125 16.90 -23.17 -10.34
N THR A 126 16.93 -23.58 -11.61
CA THR A 126 15.73 -23.67 -12.48
C THR A 126 15.22 -25.10 -12.64
N VAL A 127 16.12 -26.09 -12.61
CA VAL A 127 15.74 -27.50 -12.79
C VAL A 127 14.82 -27.94 -11.65
N ASP A 128 13.68 -28.55 -12.00
CA ASP A 128 12.66 -29.06 -11.09
C ASP A 128 12.06 -28.02 -10.12
N ARG A 129 12.20 -26.71 -10.43
CA ARG A 129 11.78 -25.63 -9.54
C ARG A 129 10.26 -25.59 -9.35
N ASP A 130 9.49 -25.68 -10.43
CA ASP A 130 8.03 -25.54 -10.41
C ASP A 130 7.33 -26.73 -9.71
N GLY A 131 7.97 -27.90 -9.72
CA GLY A 131 7.50 -29.08 -8.98
C GLY A 131 7.83 -29.08 -7.47
N ARG A 132 8.60 -28.11 -6.96
CA ARG A 132 8.97 -28.05 -5.54
C ARG A 132 7.97 -27.21 -4.74
N PRO A 133 7.57 -27.65 -3.54
CA PRO A 133 6.76 -26.83 -2.64
C PRO A 133 7.54 -25.60 -2.18
N TYR A 134 6.85 -24.69 -1.51
CA TYR A 134 7.45 -23.53 -0.85
C TYR A 134 7.86 -23.86 0.57
N LEU A 135 8.97 -23.29 1.02
CA LEU A 135 9.41 -23.24 2.40
C LEU A 135 9.23 -21.81 2.91
N LEU A 136 8.44 -21.66 3.98
CA LEU A 136 8.32 -20.40 4.70
C LEU A 136 9.08 -20.54 6.03
N ARG A 137 10.09 -19.70 6.21
CA ARG A 137 10.84 -19.62 7.46
C ARG A 137 10.12 -18.70 8.41
N THR A 138 9.79 -19.20 9.59
CA THR A 138 9.09 -18.43 10.61
C THR A 138 9.90 -18.32 11.90
N VAL A 139 9.61 -17.26 12.66
CA VAL A 139 10.14 -17.03 14.00
C VAL A 139 8.96 -16.62 14.88
N ASP A 140 8.84 -17.23 16.06
CA ASP A 140 7.86 -16.85 17.07
C ASP A 140 8.37 -15.72 17.98
N ASP A 141 7.52 -15.26 18.92
CA ASP A 141 7.83 -14.16 19.83
C ASP A 141 9.00 -14.48 20.78
N GLU A 142 9.29 -15.77 21.05
CA GLU A 142 10.44 -16.21 21.84
C GLU A 142 11.71 -16.39 20.98
N GLY A 143 11.64 -16.05 19.70
CA GLY A 143 12.77 -16.20 18.77
C GLY A 143 13.01 -17.64 18.30
N ARG A 144 12.08 -18.57 18.56
CA ARG A 144 12.20 -19.96 18.11
C ARG A 144 11.84 -20.04 16.63
N ARG A 145 12.71 -20.67 15.88
CA ARG A 145 12.53 -20.88 14.46
C ARG A 145 11.70 -22.12 14.16
N GLN A 146 10.72 -21.96 13.29
CA GLN A 146 9.96 -23.05 12.69
C GLN A 146 9.92 -22.84 11.18
N ASP A 147 9.82 -23.94 10.42
CA ASP A 147 9.68 -23.88 8.97
C ASP A 147 8.34 -24.52 8.58
N VAL A 148 7.57 -23.84 7.72
CA VAL A 148 6.30 -24.31 7.18
C VAL A 148 6.51 -24.63 5.70
N VAL A 149 6.02 -25.81 5.26
CA VAL A 149 6.04 -26.19 3.85
C VAL A 149 4.63 -26.07 3.28
N ALA A 150 4.48 -25.53 2.08
CA ALA A 150 3.18 -25.33 1.41
C ALA A 150 3.31 -25.50 -0.10
N ASP A 151 2.22 -25.90 -0.76
CA ASP A 151 2.19 -26.06 -2.23
C ASP A 151 2.08 -24.70 -2.94
N ALA A 152 1.45 -23.72 -2.30
CA ALA A 152 1.33 -22.35 -2.79
C ALA A 152 1.45 -21.33 -1.65
N VAL A 153 1.69 -20.07 -2.00
CA VAL A 153 1.83 -18.96 -1.05
C VAL A 153 1.05 -17.74 -1.54
N ILE A 154 0.26 -17.15 -0.63
CA ILE A 154 -0.38 -15.84 -0.81
C ILE A 154 0.21 -14.87 0.20
N ASP A 155 0.98 -13.89 -0.26
CA ASP A 155 1.50 -12.82 0.59
C ASP A 155 0.50 -11.67 0.68
N ALA A 156 -0.30 -11.66 1.75
CA ALA A 156 -1.26 -10.62 2.13
C ALA A 156 -0.79 -9.84 3.38
N SER A 157 0.53 -9.73 3.59
CA SER A 157 1.13 -9.13 4.79
C SER A 157 0.99 -7.60 4.87
N GLY A 158 0.47 -6.97 3.82
CA GLY A 158 0.24 -5.52 3.78
C GLY A 158 1.53 -4.70 3.65
N VAL A 159 1.42 -3.39 3.98
CA VAL A 159 2.51 -2.42 3.84
C VAL A 159 2.75 -1.59 5.11
N TRP A 160 1.92 -1.74 6.15
CA TRP A 160 1.90 -0.89 7.34
C TRP A 160 3.24 -0.84 8.09
N GLY A 161 3.97 -1.94 8.11
CA GLY A 161 5.26 -2.04 8.79
C GLY A 161 6.42 -1.32 8.10
N ARG A 162 6.23 -0.71 6.92
CA ARG A 162 7.32 -0.08 6.14
C ARG A 162 6.89 1.27 5.57
N SER A 163 7.00 2.30 6.41
CA SER A 163 6.76 3.69 6.00
C SER A 163 7.87 4.20 5.08
N ASN A 164 7.51 5.11 4.17
CA ASN A 164 8.51 5.86 3.43
C ASN A 164 9.22 6.85 4.36
N PRO A 165 10.52 7.10 4.18
CA PRO A 165 11.25 8.07 4.97
C PRO A 165 10.78 9.51 4.70
N LEU A 166 11.11 10.40 5.63
CA LEU A 166 10.79 11.83 5.56
C LEU A 166 11.71 12.59 4.61
N GLY A 167 12.92 12.09 4.40
CA GLY A 167 13.92 12.73 3.54
C GLY A 167 13.46 12.91 2.10
N ALA A 168 13.89 14.01 1.49
CA ALA A 168 13.45 14.48 0.18
C ALA A 168 13.70 13.49 -0.98
N HIS A 169 14.69 12.63 -0.84
CA HIS A 169 15.17 11.74 -1.91
C HIS A 169 14.64 10.31 -1.83
N GLY A 170 13.64 10.04 -0.97
CA GLY A 170 13.17 8.67 -0.69
C GLY A 170 14.16 7.87 0.17
N LEU A 171 15.15 8.56 0.75
CA LEU A 171 16.11 8.07 1.74
C LEU A 171 15.83 8.76 3.08
N PRO A 172 16.19 8.17 4.21
CA PRO A 172 16.11 8.85 5.50
C PRO A 172 16.89 10.18 5.47
N ALA A 173 16.30 11.22 6.04
CA ALA A 173 17.03 12.47 6.27
C ALA A 173 18.11 12.28 7.33
N ALA A 174 19.13 13.14 7.36
CA ALA A 174 20.12 13.10 8.42
C ALA A 174 19.42 13.31 9.78
N GLY A 175 19.71 12.50 10.78
CA GLY A 175 19.04 12.54 12.09
C GLY A 175 17.63 11.93 12.13
N GLU A 176 17.11 11.38 11.05
CA GLU A 176 15.84 10.62 11.02
C GLU A 176 16.08 9.23 11.62
N GLU A 177 15.87 9.11 12.92
CA GLU A 177 16.02 7.83 13.63
C GLU A 177 14.67 7.20 13.88
N ALA A 178 14.52 5.92 13.53
CA ALA A 178 13.31 5.17 13.83
C ALA A 178 13.07 5.07 15.35
N GLY A 179 11.85 5.44 15.77
CA GLY A 179 11.48 5.44 17.19
C GLY A 179 11.98 6.65 17.98
N ALA A 180 12.48 7.71 17.34
CA ALA A 180 12.79 8.95 18.00
C ALA A 180 11.56 9.51 18.76
N PRO A 181 11.70 10.07 19.97
CA PRO A 181 10.56 10.49 20.79
C PRO A 181 9.66 11.53 20.12
N TRP A 182 10.23 12.36 19.24
CA TRP A 182 9.53 13.39 18.48
C TRP A 182 8.86 12.86 17.19
N LEU A 183 9.16 11.62 16.78
CA LEU A 183 8.61 11.05 15.55
C LEU A 183 7.42 10.15 15.85
N ALA A 184 6.23 10.55 15.40
CA ALA A 184 5.01 9.75 15.42
C ALA A 184 4.79 9.07 14.07
N GLY A 185 4.07 7.93 14.11
CA GLY A 185 3.60 7.25 12.90
C GLY A 185 2.54 8.07 12.15
N PRO A 186 2.04 7.51 11.03
CA PRO A 186 1.17 8.26 10.11
C PRO A 186 -0.25 8.54 10.64
N LEU A 187 -0.72 7.78 11.62
CA LEU A 187 -2.08 7.89 12.18
C LEU A 187 -2.04 7.77 13.72
N PRO A 188 -1.44 8.76 14.43
CA PRO A 188 -1.45 8.78 15.89
C PRO A 188 -2.88 9.00 16.42
N ASP A 189 -3.19 8.41 17.56
CA ASP A 189 -4.48 8.60 18.22
C ASP A 189 -4.48 9.90 19.03
N VAL A 190 -4.52 11.02 18.29
CA VAL A 190 -4.35 12.39 18.81
C VAL A 190 -5.38 12.77 19.88
N LEU A 191 -6.62 12.27 19.75
CA LEU A 191 -7.69 12.58 20.70
C LEU A 191 -7.80 11.55 21.84
N GLY A 192 -7.14 10.40 21.69
CA GLY A 192 -7.15 9.30 22.66
C GLY A 192 -5.79 9.09 23.32
N LYS A 193 -5.18 7.91 23.12
CA LYS A 193 -3.97 7.48 23.85
C LYS A 193 -2.76 8.38 23.65
N ASP A 194 -2.64 9.05 22.50
CA ASP A 194 -1.50 9.91 22.16
C ASP A 194 -1.77 11.40 22.48
N ARG A 195 -2.93 11.76 23.07
CA ARG A 195 -3.33 13.15 23.34
C ARG A 195 -2.23 13.95 24.06
N ALA A 196 -1.65 13.39 25.12
CA ALA A 196 -0.62 14.08 25.91
C ALA A 196 0.65 14.40 25.11
N ARG A 197 0.91 13.68 24.03
CA ARG A 197 2.04 13.90 23.15
C ARG A 197 1.89 15.16 22.29
N PHE A 198 0.64 15.51 21.93
CA PHE A 198 0.34 16.59 20.99
C PHE A 198 -0.27 17.83 21.64
N SER A 199 -0.87 17.70 22.84
CA SER A 199 -1.51 18.79 23.57
C SER A 199 -0.50 19.89 23.90
N GLY A 200 -0.78 21.14 23.47
CA GLY A 200 0.10 22.29 23.67
C GLY A 200 1.42 22.22 22.89
N LYS A 201 1.51 21.45 21.80
CA LYS A 201 2.72 21.20 21.04
C LYS A 201 2.66 21.77 19.62
N ARG A 202 3.82 22.19 19.11
CA ARG A 202 4.02 22.53 17.71
C ARG A 202 4.19 21.24 16.93
N THR A 203 3.22 20.88 16.10
CA THR A 203 3.23 19.62 15.37
C THR A 203 3.38 19.84 13.88
N LEU A 204 4.38 19.19 13.27
CA LEU A 204 4.56 19.11 11.83
C LEU A 204 3.94 17.81 11.30
N VAL A 205 3.00 17.90 10.38
CA VAL A 205 2.47 16.75 9.64
C VAL A 205 3.08 16.72 8.24
N VAL A 206 3.80 15.65 7.90
CA VAL A 206 4.48 15.51 6.61
C VAL A 206 3.78 14.49 5.75
N GLY A 207 3.24 14.92 4.60
CA GLY A 207 2.60 14.04 3.62
C GLY A 207 1.36 14.63 2.99
N ALA A 208 0.91 14.02 1.88
CA ALA A 208 -0.19 14.49 1.05
C ALA A 208 -1.27 13.41 0.83
N GLY A 209 -1.33 12.39 1.68
CA GLY A 209 -2.30 11.29 1.59
C GLY A 209 -3.41 11.40 2.65
N HIS A 210 -4.33 10.43 2.63
CA HIS A 210 -5.45 10.36 3.58
C HIS A 210 -5.00 10.26 5.05
N SER A 211 -3.85 9.63 5.32
CA SER A 211 -3.30 9.57 6.68
C SER A 211 -2.94 10.97 7.19
N ALA A 212 -2.29 11.80 6.36
CA ALA A 212 -2.01 13.19 6.71
C ALA A 212 -3.31 13.98 6.95
N ALA A 213 -4.30 13.84 6.05
CA ALA A 213 -5.57 14.53 6.16
C ALA A 213 -6.32 14.17 7.45
N ASN A 214 -6.42 12.89 7.82
CA ASN A 214 -7.03 12.47 9.07
C ASN A 214 -6.28 13.02 10.30
N THR A 215 -4.96 12.92 10.32
CA THR A 215 -4.14 13.44 11.43
C THR A 215 -4.30 14.94 11.59
N LEU A 216 -4.33 15.71 10.50
CA LEU A 216 -4.55 17.16 10.51
C LEU A 216 -5.92 17.53 11.06
N LEU A 217 -6.99 16.81 10.68
CA LEU A 217 -8.33 17.02 11.20
C LEU A 217 -8.40 16.78 12.72
N LEU A 218 -7.76 15.69 13.20
CA LEU A 218 -7.72 15.37 14.63
C LEU A 218 -6.88 16.38 15.43
N LEU A 219 -5.75 16.86 14.88
CA LEU A 219 -4.93 17.90 15.51
C LEU A 219 -5.65 19.25 15.57
N ALA A 220 -6.39 19.61 14.52
CA ALA A 220 -7.20 20.82 14.53
C ALA A 220 -8.32 20.76 15.58
N GLU A 221 -8.98 19.60 15.74
CA GLU A 221 -9.97 19.37 16.79
C GLU A 221 -9.32 19.44 18.20
N LEU A 222 -8.11 18.90 18.37
CA LEU A 222 -7.36 19.03 19.61
C LEU A 222 -7.08 20.51 19.94
N ALA A 223 -6.67 21.30 18.96
CA ALA A 223 -6.36 22.72 19.13
C ALA A 223 -7.57 23.57 19.56
N GLU A 224 -8.81 23.14 19.29
CA GLU A 224 -10.02 23.82 19.80
C GLU A 224 -10.10 23.79 21.34
N THR A 225 -9.56 22.76 21.96
CA THR A 225 -9.56 22.56 23.41
C THR A 225 -8.22 22.85 24.09
N GLU A 226 -7.13 22.85 23.31
CA GLU A 226 -5.75 23.06 23.74
C GLU A 226 -5.13 24.21 22.91
N PRO A 227 -5.36 25.47 23.27
CA PRO A 227 -5.06 26.65 22.44
C PRO A 227 -3.58 26.82 22.05
N ASP A 228 -2.65 26.24 22.85
CA ASP A 228 -1.21 26.31 22.59
C ASP A 228 -0.77 25.25 21.53
N THR A 229 -1.69 24.40 21.05
CA THR A 229 -1.42 23.43 20.00
C THR A 229 -1.39 24.13 18.65
N THR A 230 -0.28 24.02 17.92
CA THR A 230 -0.13 24.57 16.57
C THR A 230 0.17 23.46 15.56
N VAL A 231 -0.36 23.63 14.35
CA VAL A 231 -0.31 22.59 13.33
C VAL A 231 0.24 23.15 12.03
N THR A 232 1.40 22.63 11.60
CA THR A 232 1.99 22.92 10.31
C THR A 232 1.88 21.68 9.42
N TRP A 233 1.38 21.86 8.21
CA TRP A 233 1.26 20.81 7.21
C TRP A 233 2.25 21.02 6.08
N ALA A 234 3.19 20.08 5.90
CA ALA A 234 4.23 20.14 4.89
C ALA A 234 4.00 19.12 3.76
N ILE A 235 4.03 19.61 2.52
CA ILE A 235 3.92 18.78 1.31
C ILE A 235 5.04 19.08 0.32
N ARG A 236 5.50 18.06 -0.41
CA ARG A 236 6.49 18.22 -1.48
C ARG A 236 5.90 18.86 -2.75
N GLY A 237 4.60 18.68 -2.95
CA GLY A 237 3.87 19.30 -4.05
C GLY A 237 3.86 20.83 -3.95
N ARG A 238 3.64 21.51 -5.08
CA ARG A 238 3.54 22.97 -5.12
C ARG A 238 2.17 23.48 -4.68
N ASP A 239 1.18 22.60 -4.61
CA ASP A 239 -0.19 22.89 -4.16
C ASP A 239 -0.81 21.65 -3.50
N ALA A 240 -1.89 21.86 -2.75
CA ALA A 240 -2.64 20.81 -2.05
C ALA A 240 -3.92 20.38 -2.81
N SER A 241 -4.14 20.82 -4.03
CA SER A 241 -5.39 20.59 -4.78
C SER A 241 -5.75 19.11 -4.90
N LYS A 242 -4.74 18.26 -5.17
CA LYS A 242 -4.93 16.79 -5.22
C LYS A 242 -5.38 16.17 -3.89
N VAL A 243 -4.97 16.76 -2.76
CA VAL A 243 -5.34 16.26 -1.41
C VAL A 243 -6.77 16.61 -1.08
N TYR A 244 -7.26 17.76 -1.54
CA TYR A 244 -8.64 18.17 -1.33
C TYR A 244 -9.64 17.29 -2.12
N GLY A 245 -9.18 16.58 -3.15
CA GLY A 245 -9.97 15.60 -3.89
C GLY A 245 -11.16 16.17 -4.64
N GLY A 246 -12.09 15.29 -5.04
CA GLY A 246 -13.28 15.66 -5.82
C GLY A 246 -14.41 16.34 -5.02
N GLY A 247 -14.26 16.50 -3.70
CA GLY A 247 -15.30 17.12 -2.86
C GLY A 247 -16.65 16.41 -2.99
N ALA A 248 -17.70 17.15 -3.32
CA ALA A 248 -19.06 16.61 -3.49
C ALA A 248 -19.22 15.69 -4.72
N ALA A 249 -18.28 15.69 -5.65
CA ALA A 249 -18.28 14.81 -6.83
C ALA A 249 -17.56 13.46 -6.56
N ASP A 250 -17.01 13.25 -5.36
CA ASP A 250 -16.39 11.97 -4.99
C ASP A 250 -17.46 10.89 -4.78
N ALA A 251 -17.32 9.75 -5.46
CA ALA A 251 -18.24 8.61 -5.35
C ALA A 251 -18.25 7.96 -3.95
N LEU A 252 -17.22 8.25 -3.12
CA LEU A 252 -17.20 7.96 -1.68
C LEU A 252 -17.39 9.28 -0.91
N PRO A 253 -18.63 9.66 -0.51
CA PRO A 253 -18.92 10.96 0.09
C PRO A 253 -18.08 11.28 1.34
N ALA A 254 -17.77 10.25 2.14
CA ALA A 254 -16.94 10.39 3.32
C ALA A 254 -15.52 10.83 2.97
N ARG A 255 -14.94 10.31 1.87
CA ARG A 255 -13.63 10.71 1.37
C ARG A 255 -13.63 12.16 0.87
N GLY A 256 -14.65 12.55 0.10
CA GLY A 256 -14.81 13.94 -0.37
C GLY A 256 -14.95 14.94 0.77
N THR A 257 -15.64 14.57 1.86
CA THR A 257 -15.80 15.40 3.06
C THR A 257 -14.46 15.68 3.75
N ILE A 258 -13.55 14.71 3.81
CA ILE A 258 -12.21 14.89 4.42
C ILE A 258 -11.47 16.04 3.71
N GLY A 259 -11.42 16.02 2.39
CA GLY A 259 -10.75 17.05 1.61
C GLY A 259 -11.36 18.45 1.76
N THR A 260 -12.70 18.53 1.78
CA THR A 260 -13.42 19.80 1.99
C THR A 260 -13.14 20.40 3.38
N ARG A 261 -13.17 19.58 4.42
CA ARG A 261 -12.85 20.01 5.79
C ARG A 261 -11.40 20.47 5.91
N LEU A 262 -10.45 19.72 5.34
CA LEU A 262 -9.04 20.09 5.37
C LEU A 262 -8.78 21.41 4.66
N LYS A 263 -9.43 21.65 3.51
CA LYS A 263 -9.35 22.92 2.81
C LYS A 263 -9.83 24.08 3.67
N ALA A 264 -10.95 23.94 4.36
CA ALA A 264 -11.48 24.94 5.26
C ALA A 264 -10.51 25.27 6.43
N LEU A 265 -9.81 24.28 6.98
CA LEU A 265 -8.82 24.49 8.05
C LEU A 265 -7.61 25.28 7.55
N VAL A 266 -7.15 25.05 6.33
CA VAL A 266 -6.07 25.86 5.72
C VAL A 266 -6.53 27.28 5.42
N GLU A 267 -7.73 27.45 4.86
CA GLU A 267 -8.29 28.78 4.54
C GLU A 267 -8.57 29.64 5.77
N SER A 268 -8.93 29.00 6.90
CA SER A 268 -9.13 29.70 8.19
C SER A 268 -7.84 30.01 8.93
N GLY A 269 -6.70 29.42 8.52
CA GLY A 269 -5.42 29.53 9.24
C GLY A 269 -5.29 28.63 10.45
N ALA A 270 -6.25 27.71 10.70
CA ALA A 270 -6.14 26.72 11.77
C ALA A 270 -5.04 25.67 11.50
N VAL A 271 -4.67 25.49 10.24
CA VAL A 271 -3.54 24.68 9.78
C VAL A 271 -2.69 25.54 8.84
N GLU A 272 -1.41 25.70 9.17
CA GLU A 272 -0.43 26.35 8.32
C GLU A 272 0.06 25.39 7.22
N LEU A 273 -0.18 25.70 5.94
CA LEU A 273 0.25 24.88 4.82
C LEU A 273 1.59 25.39 4.26
N VAL A 274 2.58 24.51 4.20
CA VAL A 274 3.89 24.75 3.57
C VAL A 274 4.06 23.81 2.37
N THR A 275 4.21 24.40 1.17
CA THR A 275 4.33 23.68 -0.10
C THR A 275 5.77 23.68 -0.62
N GLY A 276 6.08 22.75 -1.54
CA GLY A 276 7.44 22.60 -2.06
C GLY A 276 8.48 22.25 -0.99
N PHE A 277 8.01 21.67 0.12
CA PHE A 277 8.81 21.42 1.31
C PHE A 277 9.59 20.10 1.19
N THR A 278 10.92 20.18 1.27
CA THR A 278 11.82 19.03 1.16
C THR A 278 12.77 19.00 2.35
N ILE A 279 12.78 17.92 3.10
CA ILE A 279 13.53 17.78 4.36
C ILE A 279 14.92 17.23 4.06
N ASP A 280 15.95 17.90 4.58
CA ASP A 280 17.35 17.50 4.47
C ASP A 280 17.87 16.86 5.77
N ALA A 281 17.53 17.44 6.95
CA ALA A 281 18.04 16.97 8.25
C ALA A 281 17.10 17.28 9.42
N PHE A 282 17.34 16.58 10.54
CA PHE A 282 16.73 16.80 11.84
C PHE A 282 17.82 16.95 12.90
N SER A 283 17.64 17.90 13.81
CA SER A 283 18.48 18.08 15.00
C SER A 283 17.57 18.18 16.22
N ALA A 284 17.68 17.24 17.17
CA ALA A 284 16.95 17.29 18.44
C ALA A 284 17.69 18.13 19.46
N ASP A 285 17.01 19.09 20.07
CA ASP A 285 17.57 19.94 21.10
C ASP A 285 17.37 19.35 22.51
N ALA A 286 18.12 19.88 23.48
CA ALA A 286 18.13 19.38 24.85
C ALA A 286 16.80 19.56 25.59
N ASP A 287 15.95 20.50 25.16
CA ASP A 287 14.61 20.76 25.70
C ASP A 287 13.53 19.85 25.08
N GLY A 288 13.90 19.02 24.08
CA GLY A 288 13.03 18.07 23.38
C GLY A 288 12.36 18.65 22.13
N SER A 289 12.66 19.89 21.76
CA SER A 289 12.29 20.45 20.45
C SER A 289 13.18 19.84 19.33
N VAL A 290 12.72 19.99 18.10
CA VAL A 290 13.40 19.46 16.90
C VAL A 290 13.50 20.56 15.86
N ALA A 291 14.72 20.91 15.48
CA ALA A 291 14.97 21.73 14.32
C ALA A 291 14.91 20.87 13.05
N VAL A 292 14.06 21.24 12.12
CA VAL A 292 13.87 20.62 10.82
C VAL A 292 14.55 21.47 9.75
N GLU A 293 15.70 21.02 9.27
CA GLU A 293 16.39 21.66 8.14
C GLU A 293 15.76 21.21 6.82
N ALA A 294 15.27 22.15 6.04
CA ALA A 294 14.51 21.86 4.85
C ALA A 294 14.72 22.92 3.76
N LYS A 295 14.10 22.69 2.60
CA LYS A 295 13.98 23.69 1.54
C LYS A 295 12.54 23.88 1.18
N THR A 296 12.14 25.14 0.93
CA THR A 296 10.87 25.52 0.32
C THR A 296 11.17 26.26 -0.96
N GLU A 297 10.67 25.79 -2.09
CA GLU A 297 10.96 26.34 -3.42
C GLU A 297 12.47 26.51 -3.71
N GLY A 298 13.28 25.58 -3.17
CA GLY A 298 14.74 25.59 -3.32
C GLY A 298 15.49 26.52 -2.39
N ARG A 299 14.81 27.27 -1.50
CA ARG A 299 15.43 28.13 -0.48
C ARG A 299 15.52 27.37 0.83
N ALA A 300 16.67 27.44 1.49
CA ALA A 300 16.85 26.85 2.82
C ALA A 300 15.93 27.52 3.84
N VAL A 301 15.27 26.69 4.63
CA VAL A 301 14.40 27.09 5.76
C VAL A 301 14.67 26.17 6.94
N GLU A 302 14.47 26.68 8.13
CA GLU A 302 14.50 25.92 9.37
C GLU A 302 13.17 26.08 10.09
N LEU A 303 12.61 24.97 10.55
CA LEU A 303 11.35 24.94 11.28
C LEU A 303 11.56 24.24 12.62
N GLU A 304 11.25 24.93 13.72
CA GLU A 304 11.32 24.35 15.06
C GLU A 304 9.97 23.76 15.47
N VAL A 305 9.93 22.48 15.82
CA VAL A 305 8.72 21.74 16.21
C VAL A 305 8.97 20.84 17.41
N ASP A 306 7.90 20.40 18.05
CA ASP A 306 7.96 19.47 19.19
C ASP A 306 7.64 18.03 18.78
N GLN A 307 6.77 17.86 17.75
CA GLN A 307 6.34 16.56 17.25
C GLN A 307 6.23 16.55 15.73
N ILE A 308 6.51 15.40 15.14
CA ILE A 308 6.37 15.17 13.70
C ILE A 308 5.51 13.94 13.47
N ALA A 309 4.42 14.08 12.71
CA ALA A 309 3.63 12.95 12.21
C ALA A 309 4.06 12.60 10.79
N ALA A 310 4.67 11.42 10.61
CA ALA A 310 5.24 10.96 9.35
C ALA A 310 4.18 10.25 8.49
N ALA A 311 3.37 11.01 7.75
CA ALA A 311 2.33 10.48 6.86
C ALA A 311 2.79 10.39 5.40
N THR A 312 4.02 9.91 5.18
CA THR A 312 4.72 9.86 3.89
C THR A 312 4.28 8.71 2.98
N GLY A 313 3.32 7.88 3.44
CA GLY A 313 2.88 6.67 2.77
C GLY A 313 3.78 5.48 3.06
N PHE A 314 3.52 4.37 2.38
CA PHE A 314 4.13 3.08 2.64
C PHE A 314 4.73 2.48 1.37
N ARG A 315 5.52 1.42 1.56
CA ARG A 315 6.03 0.58 0.49
C ARG A 315 5.97 -0.89 0.90
N PRO A 316 5.92 -1.83 -0.05
CA PRO A 316 5.94 -3.25 0.26
C PRO A 316 7.27 -3.65 0.89
N ASP A 317 7.23 -4.52 1.90
CA ASP A 317 8.41 -5.22 2.37
C ASP A 317 8.64 -6.46 1.49
N LEU A 318 9.64 -6.39 0.63
CA LEU A 318 10.03 -7.45 -0.30
C LEU A 318 11.25 -8.24 0.19
N ASP A 319 11.82 -7.89 1.35
CA ASP A 319 13.06 -8.51 1.85
C ASP A 319 12.88 -10.01 2.13
N LEU A 320 11.69 -10.42 2.62
CA LEU A 320 11.37 -11.82 2.87
C LEU A 320 11.21 -12.65 1.58
N LEU A 321 11.08 -12.01 0.41
CA LEU A 321 10.82 -12.62 -0.89
C LEU A 321 12.06 -12.69 -1.79
N ARG A 322 13.27 -12.49 -1.25
CA ARG A 322 14.50 -12.43 -2.06
C ARG A 322 14.78 -13.69 -2.86
N GLU A 323 14.34 -14.86 -2.38
CA GLU A 323 14.50 -16.16 -3.05
C GLU A 323 13.35 -16.51 -4.01
N ILE A 324 12.34 -15.64 -4.13
CA ILE A 324 11.22 -15.80 -5.05
C ILE A 324 11.50 -15.01 -6.34
N ARG A 325 11.19 -15.61 -7.48
CA ARG A 325 11.26 -14.96 -8.79
C ARG A 325 10.01 -14.13 -9.00
N LEU A 326 10.11 -12.84 -8.68
CA LEU A 326 9.04 -11.87 -8.83
C LEU A 326 9.15 -11.15 -10.17
N ASP A 327 7.99 -10.88 -10.79
CA ASP A 327 7.85 -9.94 -11.90
C ASP A 327 7.17 -8.68 -11.38
N LEU A 328 7.98 -7.68 -11.06
CA LEU A 328 7.53 -6.41 -10.47
C LEU A 328 7.97 -5.24 -11.36
N ASP A 329 7.09 -4.25 -11.46
CA ASP A 329 7.45 -2.94 -12.01
C ASP A 329 8.45 -2.22 -11.10
N ALA A 330 9.49 -1.66 -11.70
CA ALA A 330 10.58 -1.05 -10.95
C ALA A 330 10.23 0.32 -10.33
N VAL A 331 9.15 0.97 -10.75
CA VAL A 331 8.73 2.31 -10.30
C VAL A 331 7.73 2.21 -9.16
N VAL A 332 6.66 1.45 -9.37
CA VAL A 332 5.57 1.31 -8.40
C VAL A 332 5.73 0.10 -7.47
N GLU A 333 6.71 -0.77 -7.70
CA GLU A 333 6.99 -1.97 -6.87
C GLU A 333 5.75 -2.90 -6.75
N ALA A 334 4.94 -2.97 -7.81
CA ALA A 334 3.73 -3.79 -7.92
C ALA A 334 3.92 -4.87 -9.00
N PRO A 335 3.10 -5.95 -9.03
CA PRO A 335 3.12 -6.92 -10.14
C PRO A 335 3.05 -6.20 -11.49
N ALA A 336 3.94 -6.58 -12.41
CA ALA A 336 4.19 -5.84 -13.65
C ALA A 336 2.94 -5.64 -14.52
N LYS A 337 2.01 -6.59 -14.49
CA LYS A 337 0.77 -6.51 -15.29
C LYS A 337 -0.24 -5.50 -14.74
N ILE A 338 -0.31 -5.31 -13.43
CA ILE A 338 -1.23 -4.32 -12.83
C ILE A 338 -0.60 -2.93 -12.69
N ALA A 339 0.72 -2.82 -12.68
CA ALA A 339 1.43 -1.57 -12.51
C ALA A 339 0.95 -0.45 -13.46
N PRO A 340 0.76 -0.68 -14.78
CA PRO A 340 0.24 0.35 -15.68
C PRO A 340 -1.18 0.82 -15.36
N LEU A 341 -1.96 0.01 -14.63
CA LEU A 341 -3.35 0.32 -14.26
C LEU A 341 -3.46 1.16 -12.98
N ILE A 342 -2.41 1.16 -12.16
CA ILE A 342 -2.40 1.77 -10.83
C ILE A 342 -1.35 2.86 -10.65
N ASP A 343 -0.50 3.12 -11.65
CA ASP A 343 0.57 4.11 -11.56
C ASP A 343 -0.02 5.51 -11.32
N PRO A 344 0.29 6.16 -10.17
CA PRO A 344 -0.26 7.45 -9.80
C PRO A 344 0.22 8.61 -10.70
N ASN A 345 1.20 8.38 -11.57
CA ASN A 345 1.63 9.37 -12.57
C ASN A 345 0.69 9.43 -13.77
N PHE A 346 -0.07 8.35 -14.05
CA PHE A 346 -0.95 8.24 -15.22
C PHE A 346 -2.42 8.09 -14.85
N HIS A 347 -2.73 7.59 -13.65
CA HIS A 347 -4.09 7.29 -13.23
C HIS A 347 -4.46 8.04 -11.95
N SER A 348 -5.69 8.52 -11.90
CA SER A 348 -6.30 9.01 -10.68
C SER A 348 -6.90 7.84 -9.87
N CYS A 349 -7.04 8.06 -8.57
CA CYS A 349 -7.38 7.06 -7.55
C CYS A 349 -8.76 6.36 -7.68
N GLY A 350 -9.34 6.16 -8.84
CA GLY A 350 -10.72 5.69 -8.88
C GLY A 350 -11.13 4.81 -10.05
N THR A 351 -10.24 4.55 -10.97
CA THR A 351 -10.60 3.88 -12.24
C THR A 351 -9.84 2.58 -12.49
N VAL A 352 -9.36 1.93 -11.44
CA VAL A 352 -8.62 0.67 -11.59
C VAL A 352 -9.62 -0.45 -11.89
N PRO A 353 -9.55 -1.10 -13.06
CA PRO A 353 -10.39 -2.25 -13.37
C PRO A 353 -10.11 -3.40 -12.39
N ALA A 354 -11.10 -4.26 -12.19
CA ALA A 354 -10.91 -5.48 -11.43
C ALA A 354 -9.84 -6.35 -12.09
N HIS A 355 -8.98 -6.96 -11.28
CA HIS A 355 -7.91 -7.83 -11.74
C HIS A 355 -7.82 -9.06 -10.84
N GLY A 356 -7.44 -10.18 -11.42
CA GLY A 356 -7.44 -11.48 -10.78
C GLY A 356 -6.07 -12.16 -10.78
N GLU A 357 -6.10 -13.47 -10.63
CA GLU A 357 -4.91 -14.31 -10.53
C GLU A 357 -3.95 -14.11 -11.70
N ALA A 358 -4.46 -14.08 -12.93
CA ALA A 358 -3.64 -13.97 -14.14
C ALA A 358 -2.81 -12.67 -14.19
N ASP A 359 -3.32 -11.59 -13.57
CA ASP A 359 -2.63 -10.29 -13.48
C ASP A 359 -1.63 -10.23 -12.34
N LEU A 360 -1.81 -11.09 -11.31
CA LEU A 360 -0.98 -11.16 -10.11
C LEU A 360 0.08 -12.27 -10.16
N ALA A 361 0.07 -13.11 -11.21
CA ALA A 361 0.99 -14.23 -11.37
C ALA A 361 2.45 -13.77 -11.52
N HIS A 362 3.34 -14.50 -10.90
CA HIS A 362 4.79 -14.33 -10.96
C HIS A 362 5.46 -15.51 -11.67
N PRO A 363 6.75 -15.41 -12.09
CA PRO A 363 7.49 -16.52 -12.67
C PRO A 363 7.59 -17.76 -11.77
N ASP A 364 7.55 -17.62 -10.45
CA ASP A 364 7.40 -18.74 -9.52
C ASP A 364 5.91 -19.10 -9.38
N GLU A 365 5.47 -20.16 -10.06
CA GLU A 365 4.07 -20.60 -10.07
C GLU A 365 3.54 -20.89 -8.67
N GLY A 366 2.29 -20.49 -8.39
CA GLY A 366 1.65 -20.67 -7.08
C GLY A 366 2.11 -19.67 -6.01
N PHE A 367 2.86 -18.63 -6.39
CA PHE A 367 3.19 -17.51 -5.51
C PHE A 367 2.46 -16.23 -5.96
N TYR A 368 1.79 -15.57 -5.01
CA TYR A 368 1.03 -14.35 -5.28
C TYR A 368 1.25 -13.30 -4.19
N ILE A 369 1.34 -12.04 -4.59
CA ILE A 369 1.23 -10.89 -3.69
C ILE A 369 -0.20 -10.35 -3.82
N ALA A 370 -0.95 -10.28 -2.72
CA ALA A 370 -2.35 -9.87 -2.71
C ALA A 370 -2.62 -8.74 -1.70
N GLY A 371 -3.79 -8.13 -1.81
CA GLY A 371 -4.20 -7.02 -0.98
C GLY A 371 -3.42 -5.74 -1.29
N VAL A 372 -3.38 -4.82 -0.34
CA VAL A 372 -2.69 -3.53 -0.50
C VAL A 372 -1.22 -3.68 -0.90
N LYS A 373 -0.57 -4.76 -0.53
CA LYS A 373 0.82 -5.04 -0.90
C LYS A 373 1.00 -5.22 -2.41
N SER A 374 0.01 -5.78 -3.11
CA SER A 374 0.03 -5.92 -4.58
C SER A 374 -0.04 -4.59 -5.31
N TYR A 375 -0.45 -3.52 -4.64
CA TYR A 375 -0.47 -2.16 -5.19
C TYR A 375 0.88 -1.43 -5.03
N GLY A 376 1.87 -2.10 -4.43
CA GLY A 376 3.21 -1.55 -4.29
C GLY A 376 3.18 -0.19 -3.61
N ARG A 377 3.60 0.84 -4.33
CA ARG A 377 3.66 2.24 -3.89
C ARG A 377 2.45 3.08 -4.33
N ALA A 378 1.47 2.48 -5.01
CA ALA A 378 0.25 3.20 -5.40
C ALA A 378 -0.62 3.51 -4.17
N PRO A 379 -1.16 4.75 -4.05
CA PRO A 379 -1.75 5.24 -2.81
C PRO A 379 -3.16 4.73 -2.52
N THR A 380 -3.82 4.10 -3.49
CA THR A 380 -5.26 3.80 -3.39
C THR A 380 -5.52 2.30 -3.51
N PHE A 381 -6.22 1.76 -2.52
CA PHE A 381 -6.64 0.37 -2.47
C PHE A 381 -7.96 0.25 -1.70
N LEU A 382 -8.90 -0.54 -2.20
CA LEU A 382 -10.14 -0.91 -1.52
C LEU A 382 -10.10 -2.37 -1.09
N LEU A 383 -10.67 -2.71 0.06
CA LEU A 383 -10.71 -4.08 0.56
C LEU A 383 -11.41 -5.03 -0.42
N ALA A 384 -12.52 -4.57 -1.03
CA ALA A 384 -13.24 -5.33 -2.05
C ALA A 384 -12.35 -5.76 -3.23
N THR A 385 -11.41 -4.92 -3.66
CA THR A 385 -10.42 -5.29 -4.70
C THR A 385 -9.55 -6.46 -4.22
N GLY A 386 -9.09 -6.42 -2.97
CA GLY A 386 -8.30 -7.51 -2.39
C GLY A 386 -9.10 -8.81 -2.25
N TYR A 387 -10.38 -8.71 -1.97
CA TYR A 387 -11.28 -9.87 -1.89
C TYR A 387 -11.44 -10.54 -3.26
N GLU A 388 -11.61 -9.74 -4.32
CA GLU A 388 -11.65 -10.25 -5.68
C GLU A 388 -10.33 -10.93 -6.09
N GLN A 389 -9.20 -10.33 -5.74
CA GLN A 389 -7.87 -10.93 -5.99
C GLN A 389 -7.78 -12.33 -5.38
N VAL A 390 -8.11 -12.48 -4.08
CA VAL A 390 -7.96 -13.77 -3.39
C VAL A 390 -9.05 -14.78 -3.77
N ARG A 391 -10.24 -14.32 -4.17
CA ARG A 391 -11.28 -15.17 -4.78
C ARG A 391 -10.76 -15.83 -6.06
N SER A 392 -10.20 -15.02 -6.96
CA SER A 392 -9.63 -15.47 -8.24
C SER A 392 -8.43 -16.39 -8.03
N ILE A 393 -7.49 -16.04 -7.13
CA ILE A 393 -6.32 -16.86 -6.79
C ILE A 393 -6.77 -18.22 -6.22
N ALA A 394 -7.71 -18.25 -5.27
CA ALA A 394 -8.19 -19.51 -4.68
C ALA A 394 -8.88 -20.41 -5.74
N ALA A 395 -9.60 -19.81 -6.70
CA ALA A 395 -10.19 -20.55 -7.81
C ALA A 395 -9.12 -21.20 -8.71
N ALA A 396 -8.10 -20.44 -9.07
CA ALA A 396 -6.99 -20.94 -9.88
C ALA A 396 -6.23 -22.06 -9.18
N LEU A 397 -5.92 -21.92 -7.90
CA LEU A 397 -5.22 -22.93 -7.10
C LEU A 397 -6.04 -24.23 -6.95
N ALA A 398 -7.37 -24.14 -6.96
CA ALA A 398 -8.27 -25.29 -6.99
C ALA A 398 -8.46 -25.91 -8.39
N GLY A 399 -7.83 -25.35 -9.43
CA GLY A 399 -7.95 -25.82 -10.82
C GLY A 399 -9.21 -25.32 -11.54
N ASP A 400 -10.00 -24.44 -10.94
CA ASP A 400 -11.20 -23.84 -11.53
C ASP A 400 -10.85 -22.57 -12.31
N ARG A 401 -10.33 -22.77 -13.52
CA ARG A 401 -9.88 -21.65 -14.37
C ARG A 401 -11.02 -20.72 -14.77
N GLU A 402 -12.21 -21.28 -15.04
CA GLU A 402 -13.38 -20.47 -15.42
C GLU A 402 -13.78 -19.50 -14.30
N ALA A 403 -13.85 -19.97 -13.05
CA ALA A 403 -14.14 -19.10 -11.92
C ALA A 403 -12.99 -18.11 -11.64
N ALA A 404 -11.74 -18.50 -11.87
CA ALA A 404 -10.59 -17.61 -11.69
C ALA A 404 -10.62 -16.42 -12.67
N ASP A 405 -10.96 -16.67 -13.93
CA ASP A 405 -11.01 -15.64 -14.98
C ASP A 405 -12.27 -14.75 -14.92
N ARG A 406 -13.31 -15.20 -14.23
CA ARG A 406 -14.54 -14.43 -14.06
C ARG A 406 -14.32 -13.31 -13.05
N VAL A 407 -14.65 -12.08 -13.43
CA VAL A 407 -14.70 -10.93 -12.52
C VAL A 407 -16.06 -10.91 -11.80
N GLU A 408 -16.04 -10.92 -10.47
CA GLU A 408 -17.24 -10.85 -9.62
C GLU A 408 -17.31 -9.53 -8.83
N LEU A 409 -16.30 -8.66 -9.00
CA LEU A 409 -16.22 -7.38 -8.31
C LEU A 409 -17.13 -6.35 -8.97
N ASP A 410 -18.13 -5.88 -8.20
CA ASP A 410 -18.96 -4.73 -8.53
C ASP A 410 -18.53 -3.56 -7.63
N LEU A 411 -17.69 -2.67 -8.17
CA LEU A 411 -17.27 -1.45 -7.48
C LEU A 411 -18.02 -0.26 -8.06
N PRO A 412 -18.43 0.70 -7.20
CA PRO A 412 -18.86 1.99 -7.71
C PRO A 412 -17.70 2.60 -8.49
N GLU A 413 -17.98 3.28 -9.58
CA GLU A 413 -16.99 4.11 -10.25
C GLU A 413 -16.42 5.08 -9.23
N THR A 414 -15.30 4.68 -8.59
CA THR A 414 -14.71 5.46 -7.53
C THR A 414 -13.86 6.56 -8.13
N GLY A 415 -14.46 7.73 -8.26
CA GLY A 415 -13.73 8.92 -8.08
C GLY A 415 -13.19 9.68 -9.22
N VAL A 416 -13.65 10.86 -9.19
CA VAL A 416 -13.08 11.99 -9.92
C VAL A 416 -12.02 12.65 -9.05
N CYS A 417 -10.79 12.12 -9.07
CA CYS A 417 -9.63 12.98 -8.97
C CYS A 417 -9.27 13.41 -10.41
N SER A 418 -10.21 14.03 -11.11
CA SER A 418 -9.95 14.56 -12.44
C SER A 418 -9.19 15.86 -12.29
N SER A 419 -7.88 15.83 -12.45
CA SER A 419 -7.21 16.83 -13.20
C SER A 419 -6.81 16.17 -14.52
N GLU A 420 -7.65 16.25 -15.51
CA GLU A 420 -7.26 16.09 -16.90
C GLU A 420 -6.21 17.16 -17.20
N ARG A 421 -4.97 16.80 -17.02
CA ARG A 421 -3.85 17.33 -17.78
C ARG A 421 -3.21 16.13 -18.42
N ALA A 422 -3.76 15.70 -19.54
CA ALA A 422 -3.05 14.85 -20.45
C ALA A 422 -1.75 15.59 -20.82
N LEU A 423 -0.61 15.00 -20.42
CA LEU A 423 0.66 15.38 -21.01
C LEU A 423 0.59 14.91 -22.46
N ASP A 424 0.70 15.82 -23.41
CA ASP A 424 0.95 15.44 -24.78
C ASP A 424 2.30 14.71 -24.90
N ALA A 425 2.52 14.02 -25.99
CA ALA A 425 3.74 13.24 -26.23
C ALA A 425 5.04 14.07 -26.23
N THR A 426 4.96 15.39 -26.04
CA THR A 426 6.08 16.35 -26.08
C THR A 426 6.37 16.98 -24.71
N GLY A 427 5.48 16.82 -23.70
CA GLY A 427 5.70 17.33 -22.34
C GLY A 427 5.52 18.84 -22.18
N ILE A 428 4.83 19.51 -23.09
CA ILE A 428 4.55 20.94 -23.06
C ILE A 428 3.12 21.18 -22.54
N ILE A 429 2.95 22.09 -21.58
CA ILE A 429 1.65 22.49 -21.03
C ILE A 429 1.11 23.63 -21.91
N GLU A 430 0.07 23.35 -22.67
CA GLU A 430 -0.75 24.43 -23.29
C GLU A 430 -1.92 24.78 -22.37
N ALA A 431 -2.14 26.07 -22.19
CA ALA A 431 -3.30 26.62 -21.49
C ALA A 431 -4.47 26.68 -22.46
N GLU A 432 -5.53 25.92 -22.22
CA GLU A 432 -6.77 26.02 -23.01
C GLU A 432 -7.64 27.18 -22.51
N GLU A 433 -8.03 28.02 -23.45
CA GLU A 433 -9.13 28.98 -23.34
C GLU A 433 -10.48 28.24 -23.54
N ASP A 434 -11.46 28.58 -22.72
CA ASP A 434 -12.86 28.14 -22.74
C ASP A 434 -13.49 28.24 -24.15
N ALA A 435 -14.01 27.12 -24.68
CA ALA A 435 -15.05 27.18 -25.72
C ALA A 435 -15.91 25.90 -25.74
N GLY A 436 -17.19 26.12 -25.70
CA GLY A 436 -18.25 25.11 -25.49
C GLY A 436 -18.64 24.24 -26.69
N CYS A 437 -19.37 23.23 -26.32
CA CYS A 437 -20.49 22.51 -26.95
C CYS A 437 -20.46 21.97 -28.40
N CYS A 438 -20.79 20.66 -28.45
CA CYS A 438 -21.54 19.89 -29.49
C CYS A 438 -20.87 19.49 -30.79
N GLY A 439 -20.83 18.16 -31.04
CA GLY A 439 -20.83 17.61 -32.41
C GLY A 439 -20.31 16.20 -32.59
N THR A 440 -21.22 15.23 -32.63
CA THR A 440 -21.30 13.99 -33.44
C THR A 440 -20.05 13.17 -33.77
N ALA A 441 -20.14 11.89 -33.44
CA ALA A 441 -19.23 10.79 -33.73
C ALA A 441 -19.08 10.47 -35.23
N ALA A 442 -17.87 10.04 -35.63
CA ALA A 442 -17.61 9.30 -36.86
C ALA A 442 -16.56 8.19 -36.59
N PRO A 443 -16.50 7.11 -37.39
CA PRO A 443 -16.07 5.79 -36.95
C PRO A 443 -14.55 5.58 -36.97
N ALA A 444 -14.10 4.63 -36.11
CA ALA A 444 -12.73 4.25 -35.86
C ALA A 444 -12.06 3.57 -37.07
N GLU A 445 -10.84 4.02 -37.40
CA GLU A 445 -9.87 3.30 -38.24
C GLU A 445 -8.92 2.50 -37.36
N GLU A 446 -8.60 1.27 -37.77
CA GLU A 446 -7.66 0.36 -37.10
C GLU A 446 -6.23 0.93 -37.09
N PRO A 447 -5.47 0.79 -35.99
CA PRO A 447 -4.09 1.26 -35.94
C PRO A 447 -3.12 0.32 -36.65
N ALA A 448 -2.32 0.91 -37.53
CA ALA A 448 -1.22 0.25 -38.21
C ALA A 448 -0.12 -0.22 -37.22
N THR A 449 0.38 -1.42 -37.41
CA THR A 449 1.47 -2.02 -36.63
C THR A 449 2.75 -1.19 -36.71
N ALA A 450 3.22 -0.73 -35.54
CA ALA A 450 4.52 -0.07 -35.42
C ALA A 450 5.68 -1.08 -35.50
N PRO A 451 6.82 -0.71 -36.12
CA PRO A 451 7.97 -1.61 -36.24
C PRO A 451 8.68 -1.77 -34.87
N ALA A 452 9.13 -3.00 -34.59
CA ALA A 452 9.87 -3.37 -33.40
C ALA A 452 11.10 -2.46 -33.19
N ARG A 453 11.19 -1.81 -32.04
CA ARG A 453 12.38 -1.02 -31.64
C ARG A 453 13.49 -1.96 -31.23
N GLY A 454 14.66 -1.80 -31.86
CA GLY A 454 15.87 -2.54 -31.57
C GLY A 454 16.40 -2.29 -30.16
N LEU A 455 17.16 -3.26 -29.67
CA LEU A 455 17.85 -3.26 -28.37
C LEU A 455 18.64 -1.96 -28.14
N ALA A 456 18.50 -1.40 -26.94
CA ALA A 456 19.22 -0.22 -26.49
C ALA A 456 20.74 -0.48 -26.51
N THR A 457 21.44 0.16 -27.41
CA THR A 457 22.89 0.25 -27.37
C THR A 457 23.25 1.26 -26.29
N GLY A 458 23.85 0.84 -25.18
CA GLY A 458 24.10 1.58 -23.95
C GLY A 458 24.78 2.95 -24.09
N VAL A 459 24.04 3.94 -24.62
CA VAL A 459 24.48 5.33 -24.69
C VAL A 459 23.58 6.15 -23.77
N LEU A 460 24.14 6.60 -22.64
CA LEU A 460 23.51 7.55 -21.73
C LEU A 460 23.66 8.98 -22.28
N HIS A 461 22.54 9.66 -22.53
CA HIS A 461 22.54 11.07 -22.86
C HIS A 461 22.32 11.91 -21.58
N GLY A 462 23.37 12.62 -21.17
CA GLY A 462 23.24 13.66 -20.14
C GLY A 462 22.58 14.93 -20.69
N ARG A 463 21.98 15.72 -19.80
CA ARG A 463 21.19 16.94 -20.04
C ARG A 463 21.92 18.08 -20.78
N ALA A 464 23.16 17.90 -21.19
CA ALA A 464 24.01 18.92 -21.84
C ALA A 464 24.56 18.47 -23.19
N GLY A 465 24.06 17.42 -23.82
CA GLY A 465 24.49 16.99 -25.15
C GLY A 465 25.97 16.57 -25.25
N ARG A 466 26.65 16.31 -24.14
CA ARG A 466 28.02 15.78 -24.17
C ARG A 466 28.01 14.25 -24.21
N ARG A 467 28.60 13.72 -25.25
CA ARG A 467 28.90 12.29 -25.40
C ARG A 467 30.02 11.92 -24.45
N ILE A 468 29.82 10.96 -23.55
CA ILE A 468 30.89 10.35 -22.75
C ILE A 468 31.22 9.03 -23.45
N GLU A 469 32.40 8.91 -24.04
CA GLU A 469 32.93 7.65 -24.54
C GLU A 469 33.65 6.93 -23.40
N LEU A 470 33.22 5.70 -23.11
CA LEU A 470 33.91 4.81 -22.18
C LEU A 470 35.11 4.17 -22.90
N PRO A 471 36.30 4.02 -22.24
CA PRO A 471 37.42 3.36 -22.86
C PRO A 471 37.08 1.89 -23.17
N GLN A 472 37.36 1.47 -24.38
CA GLN A 472 37.29 0.09 -24.79
C GLN A 472 38.26 -0.78 -24.00
N ALA A 473 37.79 -1.85 -23.39
CA ALA A 473 38.62 -2.86 -22.78
C ALA A 473 39.46 -3.54 -23.87
N GLN A 474 40.79 -3.44 -23.74
CA GLN A 474 41.70 -4.18 -24.60
C GLN A 474 41.53 -5.69 -24.28
N SER A 475 41.25 -6.45 -25.30
CA SER A 475 41.25 -7.93 -25.26
C SER A 475 42.70 -8.42 -25.13
N GLY A 476 43.13 -8.66 -23.90
CA GLY A 476 44.32 -9.41 -23.64
C GLY A 476 44.11 -10.89 -23.85
N GLY A 477 44.69 -11.46 -24.92
CA GLY A 477 44.66 -12.90 -25.14
C GLY A 477 45.49 -13.61 -24.06
N CYS A 478 44.93 -14.63 -23.45
CA CYS A 478 45.66 -15.65 -22.70
C CYS A 478 45.87 -16.86 -23.57
N CYS A 479 47.12 -17.05 -24.02
CA CYS A 479 47.68 -18.35 -24.30
C CYS A 479 48.56 -18.77 -23.13
N GLY A 480 48.35 -19.98 -22.60
CA GLY A 480 49.18 -20.61 -21.60
C GLY A 480 48.35 -21.60 -20.79
#